data_9e0acbd998a9a7f2879edf3ee984e002
#
_entry.id   9e0acbd998a9a7f2879edf3ee984e002
#
_cell.length_a   1.000
_cell.length_b   1.000
_cell.length_c   1.000
_cell.angle_alpha   90.00
_cell.angle_beta   90.00
_cell.angle_gamma   90.00
#
_symmetry.space_group_name_H-M   'P 1'
#
loop_
_entity.id
_entity.type
_entity.pdbx_description
1 polymer ?
#
loop_
_entity_poly.entity_id
_entity_poly.type
_entity_poly.pdbx_seq_one_letter_code
_entity_poly.pdbx_strand_id
1 'polypeptide(L)'
;ILDDGGCLRADVLLSQEEKEYEAGSAAVVFVQVRAPRTTQVRVRVYHAFGTHPEELLCERTLALSVYPVRLPAPEDYAFYLDLWQHPSNLARKHETPLWSDAHFVVIERYARTMAALGQKSVTVLAGDVPWRGQGCMDNDRFPADLFEYAMVRSVRHADGSVEPDFSVMDRYIDAFERCGVRGDIEILGLCNIWKKDSFDDHPLVPGDPEPYISLPCLDERTGALSYLDKPEQVDAFIAALE
;
A
#
# COMPACT_ATOMS: atom_id res chain seq x y z
N ILE A 1 -9.81 -4.29 -15.83
CA ILE A 1 -11.17 -4.74 -16.19
C ILE A 1 -11.47 -5.95 -15.34
N LEU A 2 -12.53 -5.87 -14.55
CA LEU A 2 -13.03 -6.98 -13.73
C LEU A 2 -14.09 -7.73 -14.53
N ASP A 3 -14.03 -9.06 -14.49
CA ASP A 3 -15.12 -9.92 -14.95
C ASP A 3 -16.07 -10.16 -13.77
N ASP A 4 -17.28 -9.62 -13.86
CA ASP A 4 -18.31 -9.79 -12.85
C ASP A 4 -19.51 -10.50 -13.50
N GLY A 5 -19.48 -11.84 -13.47
CA GLY A 5 -20.57 -12.66 -13.97
C GLY A 5 -20.89 -12.50 -15.45
N GLY A 6 -19.87 -12.34 -16.28
CA GLY A 6 -19.98 -12.13 -17.73
C GLY A 6 -20.13 -10.65 -18.16
N CYS A 7 -20.07 -9.73 -17.20
CA CYS A 7 -20.02 -8.30 -17.49
C CYS A 7 -18.61 -7.75 -17.26
N LEU A 8 -17.99 -7.19 -18.29
CA LEU A 8 -16.73 -6.47 -18.15
C LEU A 8 -16.99 -5.11 -17.52
N ARG A 9 -16.39 -4.86 -16.36
CA ARG A 9 -16.45 -3.56 -15.68
C ARG A 9 -15.11 -2.86 -15.74
N ALA A 10 -15.13 -1.56 -16.03
CA ALA A 10 -13.94 -0.74 -15.94
C ALA A 10 -13.58 -0.54 -14.46
N ASP A 11 -12.33 -0.88 -14.12
CA ASP A 11 -11.80 -0.77 -12.77
C ASP A 11 -10.96 0.51 -12.61
N VAL A 12 -10.21 0.88 -13.64
CA VAL A 12 -9.28 2.00 -13.60
C VAL A 12 -9.56 2.97 -14.76
N LEU A 13 -9.62 4.26 -14.43
CA LEU A 13 -9.60 5.32 -15.43
C LEU A 13 -8.14 5.66 -15.77
N LEU A 14 -7.73 5.34 -16.98
CA LEU A 14 -6.38 5.65 -17.45
C LEU A 14 -6.32 7.08 -17.99
N SER A 15 -5.27 7.82 -17.63
CA SER A 15 -4.95 9.08 -18.26
C SER A 15 -4.23 8.78 -19.58
N GLN A 16 -4.94 8.91 -20.69
CA GLN A 16 -4.43 8.68 -22.04
C GLN A 16 -4.76 9.88 -22.91
N GLU A 17 -3.79 10.36 -23.68
CA GLU A 17 -3.96 11.43 -24.65
C GLU A 17 -4.51 10.87 -25.98
N GLU A 18 -4.14 9.63 -26.31
CA GLU A 18 -4.54 8.93 -27.51
C GLU A 18 -5.06 7.54 -27.21
N LYS A 19 -6.08 7.11 -27.93
CA LYS A 19 -6.62 5.76 -27.88
C LYS A 19 -7.22 5.36 -29.22
N GLU A 20 -6.87 4.17 -29.67
CA GLU A 20 -7.49 3.56 -30.86
C GLU A 20 -8.81 2.88 -30.49
N TYR A 21 -9.78 3.04 -31.38
CA TYR A 21 -11.09 2.39 -31.29
C TYR A 21 -11.38 1.64 -32.57
N GLU A 22 -11.96 0.47 -32.43
CA GLU A 22 -12.44 -0.29 -33.61
C GLU A 22 -13.59 0.42 -34.29
N ALA A 23 -13.64 0.31 -35.60
CA ALA A 23 -14.74 0.88 -36.40
C ALA A 23 -16.09 0.30 -35.95
N GLY A 24 -17.08 1.16 -35.74
CA GLY A 24 -18.40 0.78 -35.25
C GLY A 24 -18.50 0.59 -33.73
N SER A 25 -17.41 0.77 -32.97
CA SER A 25 -17.44 0.77 -31.51
C SER A 25 -17.81 2.14 -30.93
N ALA A 26 -18.26 2.15 -29.68
CA ALA A 26 -18.51 3.39 -28.95
C ALA A 26 -17.23 3.83 -28.18
N ALA A 27 -16.84 5.08 -28.37
CA ALA A 27 -15.76 5.69 -27.62
C ALA A 27 -16.31 6.34 -26.36
N VAL A 28 -15.81 5.93 -25.17
CA VAL A 28 -16.14 6.55 -23.89
C VAL A 28 -14.93 7.32 -23.39
N VAL A 29 -15.11 8.62 -23.18
CA VAL A 29 -14.07 9.52 -22.67
C VAL A 29 -14.58 10.21 -21.42
N PHE A 30 -13.80 10.12 -20.34
CA PHE A 30 -14.05 10.83 -19.10
C PHE A 30 -13.24 12.13 -19.09
N VAL A 31 -13.91 13.23 -18.82
CA VAL A 31 -13.28 14.56 -18.76
C VAL A 31 -13.42 15.11 -17.34
N GLN A 32 -12.30 15.34 -16.67
CA GLN A 32 -12.29 15.99 -15.38
C GLN A 32 -12.24 17.52 -15.56
N VAL A 33 -13.21 18.21 -14.97
CA VAL A 33 -13.30 19.66 -15.02
C VAL A 33 -13.20 20.25 -13.63
N ARG A 34 -12.35 21.25 -13.45
CA ARG A 34 -12.25 22.06 -12.24
C ARG A 34 -12.58 23.50 -12.58
N ALA A 35 -13.53 24.08 -11.87
CA ALA A 35 -13.93 25.49 -12.06
C ALA A 35 -14.04 26.22 -10.71
N PRO A 36 -13.52 27.46 -10.59
CA PRO A 36 -13.60 28.23 -9.35
C PRO A 36 -14.99 28.87 -9.12
N ARG A 37 -15.85 28.87 -10.14
CA ARG A 37 -17.19 29.45 -10.11
C ARG A 37 -18.11 28.73 -11.08
N THR A 38 -19.41 28.85 -10.86
CA THR A 38 -20.45 28.38 -11.79
C THR A 38 -20.16 28.90 -13.20
N THR A 39 -20.15 28.00 -14.17
CA THR A 39 -19.76 28.27 -15.54
C THR A 39 -20.42 27.29 -16.52
N GLN A 40 -20.17 27.49 -17.79
CA GLN A 40 -20.54 26.53 -18.83
C GLN A 40 -19.28 25.84 -19.37
N VAL A 41 -19.34 24.54 -19.51
CA VAL A 41 -18.32 23.73 -20.15
C VAL A 41 -18.83 23.34 -21.54
N ARG A 42 -18.06 23.66 -22.56
CA ARG A 42 -18.37 23.32 -23.94
C ARG A 42 -17.46 22.19 -24.39
N VAL A 43 -18.06 21.08 -24.79
CA VAL A 43 -17.35 19.93 -25.32
C VAL A 43 -17.59 19.90 -26.84
N ARG A 44 -16.52 19.83 -27.60
CA ARG A 44 -16.54 19.75 -29.05
C ARG A 44 -15.80 18.51 -29.50
N VAL A 45 -16.36 17.82 -30.48
CA VAL A 45 -15.75 16.68 -31.14
C VAL A 45 -15.49 17.04 -32.60
N TYR A 46 -14.27 16.86 -33.02
CA TYR A 46 -13.83 17.14 -34.38
C TYR A 46 -13.40 15.87 -35.09
N HIS A 47 -13.62 15.82 -36.35
CA HIS A 47 -12.98 14.87 -37.24
C HIS A 47 -11.77 15.55 -37.88
N ALA A 48 -10.62 14.90 -37.79
CA ALA A 48 -9.38 15.35 -38.43
C ALA A 48 -8.78 14.19 -39.23
N PHE A 49 -8.42 14.46 -40.47
CA PHE A 49 -7.82 13.47 -41.35
C PHE A 49 -6.69 14.07 -42.19
N GLY A 50 -5.49 13.66 -41.91
CA GLY A 50 -4.28 14.12 -42.60
C GLY A 50 -4.14 15.63 -42.60
N THR A 51 -4.07 16.25 -43.80
CA THR A 51 -3.94 17.71 -43.99
C THR A 51 -5.28 18.41 -44.23
N HIS A 52 -6.39 17.69 -44.15
CA HIS A 52 -7.72 18.30 -44.33
C HIS A 52 -8.06 19.18 -43.12
N PRO A 53 -8.84 20.27 -43.32
CA PRO A 53 -9.33 21.07 -42.19
C PRO A 53 -10.16 20.22 -41.23
N GLU A 54 -10.04 20.52 -39.94
CA GLU A 54 -10.87 19.88 -38.93
C GLU A 54 -12.37 20.18 -39.16
N GLU A 55 -13.17 19.13 -39.10
CA GLU A 55 -14.62 19.23 -39.24
C GLU A 55 -15.29 19.04 -37.87
N LEU A 56 -16.10 20.01 -37.44
CA LEU A 56 -16.86 19.90 -36.17
C LEU A 56 -18.00 18.90 -36.34
N LEU A 57 -17.89 17.74 -35.70
CA LEU A 57 -18.93 16.72 -35.74
C LEU A 57 -20.05 16.99 -34.74
N CYS A 58 -19.69 17.47 -33.55
CA CYS A 58 -20.69 17.70 -32.50
C CYS A 58 -20.20 18.73 -31.48
N GLU A 59 -21.15 19.48 -30.95
CA GLU A 59 -20.95 20.36 -29.82
C GLU A 59 -21.99 20.07 -28.73
N ARG A 60 -21.58 20.06 -27.47
CA ARG A 60 -22.46 20.01 -26.30
C ARG A 60 -22.04 21.04 -25.30
N THR A 61 -22.99 21.72 -24.70
CA THR A 61 -22.75 22.66 -23.60
C THR A 61 -23.39 22.11 -22.35
N LEU A 62 -22.59 22.02 -21.27
CA LEU A 62 -22.98 21.55 -19.95
C LEU A 62 -22.92 22.72 -18.99
N ALA A 63 -23.99 22.95 -18.23
CA ALA A 63 -23.96 23.89 -17.12
C ALA A 63 -23.29 23.23 -15.93
N LEU A 64 -22.21 23.83 -15.42
CA LEU A 64 -21.49 23.41 -14.22
C LEU A 64 -21.84 24.35 -13.07
N SER A 65 -22.59 23.87 -12.10
CA SER A 65 -22.91 24.61 -10.89
C SER A 65 -21.84 24.35 -9.82
N VAL A 66 -21.17 25.40 -9.38
CA VAL A 66 -20.21 25.32 -8.30
C VAL A 66 -20.87 25.84 -7.03
N TYR A 67 -20.98 24.98 -6.03
CA TYR A 67 -21.53 25.35 -4.72
C TYR A 67 -20.52 26.20 -3.93
N PRO A 68 -20.98 27.13 -3.09
CA PRO A 68 -20.13 27.99 -2.28
C PRO A 68 -19.56 27.25 -1.06
N VAL A 69 -19.15 26.02 -1.26
CA VAL A 69 -18.54 25.15 -0.24
C VAL A 69 -17.16 24.77 -0.72
N ARG A 70 -16.18 24.98 0.13
CA ARG A 70 -14.80 24.55 -0.09
C ARG A 70 -14.52 23.33 0.77
N LEU A 71 -14.13 22.25 0.15
CA LEU A 71 -13.62 21.09 0.89
C LEU A 71 -12.31 21.49 1.60
N PRO A 72 -12.09 21.04 2.83
CA PRO A 72 -10.80 21.19 3.49
C PRO A 72 -9.69 20.50 2.72
N ALA A 73 -8.45 20.76 3.06
CA ALA A 73 -7.33 19.98 2.57
C ALA A 73 -7.42 18.52 3.10
N PRO A 74 -6.87 17.52 2.40
CA PRO A 74 -6.98 16.13 2.81
C PRO A 74 -6.50 15.87 4.24
N GLU A 75 -5.44 16.55 4.67
CA GLU A 75 -4.91 16.48 6.03
C GLU A 75 -5.91 16.97 7.09
N ASP A 76 -6.83 17.87 6.71
CA ASP A 76 -7.84 18.45 7.58
C ASP A 76 -9.20 17.72 7.54
N TYR A 77 -9.31 16.62 6.83
CA TYR A 77 -10.54 15.83 6.80
C TYR A 77 -10.92 15.36 8.21
N ALA A 78 -12.19 15.56 8.58
CA ALA A 78 -12.70 15.22 9.89
C ALA A 78 -12.87 13.70 10.12
N PHE A 79 -12.97 12.90 9.08
CA PHE A 79 -13.03 11.45 9.20
C PHE A 79 -11.63 10.87 9.39
N TYR A 80 -11.55 9.76 10.10
CA TYR A 80 -10.34 8.98 10.27
C TYR A 80 -10.28 7.94 9.15
N LEU A 81 -9.33 8.10 8.23
CA LEU A 81 -9.06 7.12 7.20
C LEU A 81 -7.81 6.32 7.59
N ASP A 82 -8.00 5.04 7.70
CA ASP A 82 -6.96 4.07 7.94
C ASP A 82 -7.01 2.98 6.85
N LEU A 83 -6.12 3.08 5.89
CA LEU A 83 -5.91 2.07 4.85
C LEU A 83 -4.65 1.31 5.20
N TRP A 84 -4.80 0.07 5.58
CA TRP A 84 -3.66 -0.80 5.90
C TRP A 84 -2.76 -1.01 4.70
N GLN A 85 -1.46 -0.89 4.94
CA GLN A 85 -0.45 -1.00 3.92
C GLN A 85 0.15 -2.41 3.92
N HIS A 86 0.39 -2.93 2.71
CA HIS A 86 1.07 -4.21 2.49
C HIS A 86 2.33 -3.99 1.64
N PRO A 87 3.42 -3.48 2.22
CA PRO A 87 4.61 -3.11 1.44
C PRO A 87 5.24 -4.27 0.70
N SER A 88 5.25 -5.48 1.27
CA SER A 88 5.74 -6.67 0.58
C SER A 88 4.95 -6.99 -0.70
N ASN A 89 3.65 -6.70 -0.73
CA ASN A 89 2.84 -6.84 -1.93
C ASN A 89 3.21 -5.81 -3.00
N LEU A 90 3.58 -4.60 -2.58
CA LEU A 90 4.07 -3.57 -3.52
C LEU A 90 5.39 -4.02 -4.16
N ALA A 91 6.32 -4.54 -3.37
CA ALA A 91 7.59 -5.06 -3.88
C ALA A 91 7.36 -6.16 -4.93
N ARG A 92 6.50 -7.14 -4.64
CA ARG A 92 6.15 -8.21 -5.58
C ARG A 92 5.45 -7.71 -6.83
N LYS A 93 4.44 -6.84 -6.67
CA LYS A 93 3.65 -6.33 -7.78
C LYS A 93 4.47 -5.49 -8.76
N HIS A 94 5.45 -4.77 -8.25
CA HIS A 94 6.32 -3.89 -9.03
C HIS A 94 7.69 -4.51 -9.33
N GLU A 95 7.88 -5.79 -8.97
CA GLU A 95 9.10 -6.56 -9.24
C GLU A 95 10.37 -5.83 -8.74
N THR A 96 10.27 -5.21 -7.57
CA THR A 96 11.38 -4.50 -6.93
C THR A 96 11.93 -5.33 -5.76
N PRO A 97 13.25 -5.32 -5.52
CA PRO A 97 13.81 -5.94 -4.32
C PRO A 97 13.24 -5.28 -3.05
N LEU A 98 12.84 -6.10 -2.10
CA LEU A 98 12.23 -5.63 -0.85
C LEU A 98 13.17 -4.65 -0.13
N TRP A 99 12.62 -3.55 0.37
CA TRP A 99 13.29 -2.47 1.09
C TRP A 99 14.41 -1.73 0.34
N SER A 100 14.57 -2.01 -0.96
CA SER A 100 15.50 -1.27 -1.83
C SER A 100 15.04 0.17 -2.10
N ASP A 101 15.92 1.01 -2.65
CA ASP A 101 15.55 2.35 -3.08
C ASP A 101 14.46 2.34 -4.14
N ALA A 102 14.48 1.37 -5.06
CA ALA A 102 13.43 1.18 -6.05
C ALA A 102 12.08 0.87 -5.40
N HIS A 103 12.06 0.04 -4.36
CA HIS A 103 10.85 -0.24 -3.59
C HIS A 103 10.34 1.01 -2.87
N PHE A 104 11.20 1.80 -2.25
CA PHE A 104 10.80 3.05 -1.59
C PHE A 104 10.25 4.09 -2.56
N VAL A 105 10.73 4.15 -3.80
CA VAL A 105 10.10 4.97 -4.85
C VAL A 105 8.65 4.55 -5.11
N VAL A 106 8.37 3.24 -5.11
CA VAL A 106 7.00 2.72 -5.25
C VAL A 106 6.18 3.07 -4.00
N ILE A 107 6.69 2.79 -2.80
CA ILE A 107 6.03 3.10 -1.52
C ILE A 107 5.60 4.58 -1.48
N GLU A 108 6.49 5.51 -1.82
CA GLU A 108 6.18 6.94 -1.81
C GLU A 108 5.07 7.32 -2.81
N ARG A 109 4.95 6.65 -3.96
CA ARG A 109 3.84 6.90 -4.90
C ARG A 109 2.50 6.54 -4.26
N TYR A 110 2.43 5.40 -3.57
CA TYR A 110 1.22 4.97 -2.86
C TYR A 110 0.95 5.89 -1.65
N ALA A 111 1.97 6.24 -0.88
CA ALA A 111 1.83 7.15 0.26
C ALA A 111 1.27 8.52 -0.16
N ARG A 112 1.72 9.11 -1.29
CA ARG A 112 1.14 10.35 -1.83
C ARG A 112 -0.34 10.19 -2.21
N THR A 113 -0.71 9.04 -2.76
CA THR A 113 -2.12 8.75 -3.08
C THR A 113 -2.96 8.64 -1.82
N MET A 114 -2.46 7.95 -0.80
CA MET A 114 -3.12 7.83 0.51
C MET A 114 -3.26 9.19 1.20
N ALA A 115 -2.20 9.99 1.21
CA ALA A 115 -2.24 11.36 1.73
C ALA A 115 -3.30 12.21 1.02
N ALA A 116 -3.42 12.11 -0.30
CA ALA A 116 -4.44 12.82 -1.08
C ALA A 116 -5.88 12.34 -0.77
N LEU A 117 -6.04 11.16 -0.20
CA LEU A 117 -7.31 10.63 0.29
C LEU A 117 -7.59 11.00 1.75
N GLY A 118 -6.62 11.57 2.46
CA GLY A 118 -6.74 11.95 3.86
C GLY A 118 -6.37 10.85 4.85
N GLN A 119 -5.46 9.94 4.47
CA GLN A 119 -4.92 8.91 5.36
C GLN A 119 -4.37 9.53 6.66
N LYS A 120 -4.68 8.91 7.79
CA LYS A 120 -4.34 9.40 9.14
C LYS A 120 -3.30 8.54 9.85
N SER A 121 -3.07 7.32 9.39
CA SER A 121 -2.16 6.39 10.06
C SER A 121 -1.10 5.84 9.11
N VAL A 122 0.02 5.44 9.70
CA VAL A 122 1.07 4.66 9.04
C VAL A 122 1.13 3.31 9.71
N THR A 123 0.85 2.24 8.96
CA THR A 123 0.90 0.87 9.46
C THR A 123 2.30 0.32 9.29
N VAL A 124 2.99 0.05 10.39
CA VAL A 124 4.32 -0.57 10.41
C VAL A 124 4.25 -2.03 10.87
N LEU A 125 5.04 -2.87 10.26
CA LEU A 125 5.15 -4.30 10.58
C LEU A 125 6.43 -4.52 11.39
N ALA A 126 6.34 -4.38 12.70
CA ALA A 126 7.50 -4.52 13.58
C ALA A 126 7.99 -5.97 13.72
N GLY A 127 7.11 -6.93 13.50
CA GLY A 127 7.43 -8.35 13.61
C GLY A 127 6.78 -9.16 12.50
N ASP A 128 6.06 -10.20 12.89
CA ASP A 128 5.38 -11.09 11.96
C ASP A 128 4.20 -10.42 11.24
N VAL A 129 3.94 -10.79 10.00
CA VAL A 129 2.78 -10.30 9.23
C VAL A 129 1.51 -10.95 9.80
N PRO A 130 0.62 -10.22 10.49
CA PRO A 130 -0.46 -10.84 11.25
C PRO A 130 -1.54 -11.50 10.38
N TRP A 131 -1.71 -11.08 9.13
CA TRP A 131 -2.71 -11.63 8.19
C TRP A 131 -2.15 -12.67 7.21
N ARG A 132 -0.96 -13.16 7.46
CA ARG A 132 -0.25 -14.06 6.58
C ARG A 132 -1.03 -15.32 6.18
N GLY A 133 -1.78 -15.93 7.08
CA GLY A 133 -2.56 -17.13 6.83
C GLY A 133 -3.96 -16.88 6.23
N GLN A 134 -4.32 -15.66 5.89
CA GLN A 134 -5.70 -15.31 5.51
C GLN A 134 -5.98 -15.41 3.99
N GLY A 135 -5.13 -16.06 3.20
CA GLY A 135 -5.32 -16.17 1.75
C GLY A 135 -5.23 -14.82 0.98
N CYS A 136 -4.99 -13.72 1.68
CA CYS A 136 -4.70 -12.43 1.06
C CYS A 136 -3.28 -12.34 0.48
N MET A 137 -2.46 -13.33 0.80
CA MET A 137 -1.12 -13.54 0.24
C MET A 137 -1.08 -14.87 -0.49
N ASP A 138 -0.44 -14.88 -1.65
CA ASP A 138 -0.21 -16.11 -2.42
C ASP A 138 0.97 -16.89 -1.78
N ASN A 139 0.67 -17.64 -0.73
CA ASN A 139 1.66 -18.36 0.05
C ASN A 139 2.32 -19.51 -0.72
N ASP A 140 1.62 -20.10 -1.69
CA ASP A 140 2.17 -21.19 -2.50
C ASP A 140 3.21 -20.70 -3.50
N ARG A 141 2.97 -19.50 -4.02
CA ARG A 141 3.83 -18.90 -5.04
C ARG A 141 4.93 -18.02 -4.46
N PHE A 142 4.65 -17.39 -3.33
CA PHE A 142 5.55 -16.47 -2.66
C PHE A 142 5.52 -16.76 -1.16
N PRO A 143 6.22 -17.82 -0.71
CA PRO A 143 6.32 -18.12 0.70
C PRO A 143 6.85 -16.88 1.43
N ALA A 144 6.18 -16.50 2.50
CA ALA A 144 6.58 -15.35 3.28
C ALA A 144 7.90 -15.66 4.00
N ASP A 145 8.96 -14.97 3.64
CA ASP A 145 10.11 -14.85 4.52
C ASP A 145 9.81 -13.72 5.52
N LEU A 146 9.37 -14.12 6.68
CA LEU A 146 8.85 -13.19 7.66
C LEU A 146 9.93 -12.30 8.27
N PHE A 147 11.14 -12.78 8.37
CA PHE A 147 12.23 -11.97 8.85
C PHE A 147 12.54 -10.83 7.88
N GLU A 148 12.50 -11.10 6.58
CA GLU A 148 12.69 -10.08 5.56
C GLU A 148 11.52 -9.11 5.48
N TYR A 149 10.29 -9.57 5.75
CA TYR A 149 9.10 -8.73 5.70
C TYR A 149 8.91 -7.85 6.92
N ALA A 150 9.50 -8.22 8.05
CA ALA A 150 9.53 -7.39 9.25
C ALA A 150 10.30 -6.09 8.96
N MET A 151 9.76 -4.98 9.43
CA MET A 151 10.45 -3.69 9.34
C MET A 151 11.49 -3.52 10.45
N VAL A 152 11.37 -4.30 11.53
CA VAL A 152 12.39 -4.39 12.58
C VAL A 152 13.00 -5.78 12.53
N ARG A 153 14.29 -5.84 12.28
CA ARG A 153 15.02 -7.10 12.14
C ARG A 153 15.96 -7.29 13.32
N SER A 154 15.58 -8.19 14.21
CA SER A 154 16.41 -8.51 15.38
C SER A 154 17.51 -9.49 15.04
N VAL A 155 18.70 -9.25 15.53
CA VAL A 155 19.86 -10.14 15.40
C VAL A 155 20.30 -10.61 16.77
N ARG A 156 20.45 -11.93 16.94
CA ARG A 156 21.00 -12.52 18.15
C ARG A 156 22.49 -12.74 17.95
N HIS A 157 23.28 -12.08 18.78
CA HIS A 157 24.73 -12.17 18.79
C HIS A 157 25.25 -13.42 19.51
N ALA A 158 26.53 -13.71 19.33
CA ALA A 158 27.18 -14.89 19.91
C ALA A 158 27.18 -14.90 21.46
N ASP A 159 27.11 -13.76 22.09
CA ASP A 159 27.00 -13.60 23.55
C ASP A 159 25.55 -13.75 24.07
N GLY A 160 24.59 -13.93 23.18
CA GLY A 160 23.17 -14.09 23.49
C GLY A 160 22.39 -12.76 23.58
N SER A 161 23.05 -11.62 23.41
CA SER A 161 22.37 -10.33 23.29
C SER A 161 21.55 -10.27 22.00
N VAL A 162 20.52 -9.44 21.99
CA VAL A 162 19.65 -9.21 20.82
C VAL A 162 19.66 -7.73 20.49
N GLU A 163 19.96 -7.42 19.25
CA GLU A 163 19.95 -6.07 18.71
C GLU A 163 18.85 -5.91 17.65
N PRO A 164 17.82 -5.08 17.89
CA PRO A 164 16.81 -4.75 16.90
C PRO A 164 17.32 -3.65 15.95
N ASP A 165 17.17 -3.86 14.64
CA ASP A 165 17.46 -2.87 13.60
C ASP A 165 16.17 -2.21 13.13
N PHE A 166 15.95 -0.95 13.48
CA PHE A 166 14.79 -0.15 13.14
C PHE A 166 14.92 0.62 11.80
N SER A 167 16.05 0.51 11.11
CA SER A 167 16.36 1.33 9.95
C SER A 167 15.31 1.31 8.84
N VAL A 168 14.70 0.16 8.60
CA VAL A 168 13.62 0.02 7.61
C VAL A 168 12.34 0.69 8.10
N MET A 169 11.98 0.50 9.37
CA MET A 169 10.79 1.09 9.98
C MET A 169 10.88 2.63 9.97
N ASP A 170 12.00 3.18 10.42
CA ASP A 170 12.23 4.62 10.45
C ASP A 170 12.12 5.21 9.04
N ARG A 171 12.81 4.60 8.08
CA ARG A 171 12.76 5.03 6.69
C ARG A 171 11.34 4.98 6.11
N TYR A 172 10.55 3.98 6.51
CA TYR A 172 9.16 3.82 6.06
C TYR A 172 8.27 4.91 6.63
N ILE A 173 8.35 5.18 7.93
CA ILE A 173 7.63 6.27 8.59
C ILE A 173 7.99 7.61 7.95
N ASP A 174 9.28 7.91 7.82
CA ASP A 174 9.77 9.12 7.16
C ASP A 174 9.23 9.29 5.73
N ALA A 175 9.12 8.20 4.97
CA ALA A 175 8.58 8.24 3.61
C ALA A 175 7.11 8.66 3.60
N PHE A 176 6.29 8.14 4.53
CA PHE A 176 4.90 8.53 4.68
C PHE A 176 4.74 9.97 5.15
N GLU A 177 5.53 10.40 6.15
CA GLU A 177 5.52 11.77 6.65
C GLU A 177 5.87 12.79 5.56
N ARG A 178 6.92 12.51 4.78
CA ARG A 178 7.31 13.34 3.62
C ARG A 178 6.21 13.41 2.56
N CYS A 179 5.41 12.38 2.44
CA CYS A 179 4.29 12.32 1.51
C CYS A 179 3.01 12.99 2.02
N GLY A 180 2.99 13.42 3.30
CA GLY A 180 1.87 14.17 3.89
C GLY A 180 0.97 13.35 4.81
N VAL A 181 1.26 12.08 5.08
CA VAL A 181 0.58 11.29 6.12
C VAL A 181 1.25 11.60 7.46
N ARG A 182 0.51 12.29 8.32
CA ARG A 182 1.01 12.77 9.62
C ARG A 182 -0.05 12.54 10.69
N GLY A 183 0.04 11.46 11.37
CA GLY A 183 -0.93 11.11 12.40
C GLY A 183 -0.40 9.96 13.23
N ASP A 184 -1.19 8.95 13.41
CA ASP A 184 -0.83 7.83 14.27
C ASP A 184 0.12 6.85 13.55
N ILE A 185 1.00 6.22 14.31
CA ILE A 185 1.80 5.08 13.86
C ILE A 185 1.18 3.84 14.48
N GLU A 186 0.70 2.95 13.64
CA GLU A 186 0.11 1.68 14.05
C GLU A 186 1.14 0.56 13.94
N ILE A 187 1.55 0.03 15.08
CA ILE A 187 2.56 -1.02 15.15
C ILE A 187 1.86 -2.37 15.16
N LEU A 188 2.05 -3.15 14.11
CA LEU A 188 1.50 -4.50 13.95
C LEU A 188 2.60 -5.56 13.98
N GLY A 189 2.21 -6.79 14.25
CA GLY A 189 3.10 -7.95 14.18
C GLY A 189 3.87 -8.25 15.46
N LEU A 190 3.60 -7.56 16.56
CA LEU A 190 4.16 -7.93 17.88
C LEU A 190 3.56 -9.22 18.40
N CYS A 191 2.27 -9.40 18.17
CA CYS A 191 1.50 -10.59 18.53
C CYS A 191 0.74 -11.10 17.31
N ASN A 192 0.79 -12.40 17.04
CA ASN A 192 0.03 -13.01 15.97
C ASN A 192 -1.07 -13.91 16.52
N ILE A 193 -2.26 -13.36 16.69
CA ILE A 193 -3.45 -14.06 17.17
C ILE A 193 -4.06 -15.01 16.13
N TRP A 194 -3.66 -14.90 14.86
CA TRP A 194 -4.19 -15.66 13.75
C TRP A 194 -3.43 -16.95 13.47
N LYS A 195 -2.39 -17.24 14.25
CA LYS A 195 -1.56 -18.45 14.09
C LYS A 195 -2.29 -19.74 14.44
N LYS A 196 -3.43 -19.69 15.11
CA LYS A 196 -4.09 -20.87 15.68
C LYS A 196 -5.19 -21.41 14.76
N ASP A 197 -5.02 -22.65 14.35
CA ASP A 197 -6.00 -23.68 13.97
C ASP A 197 -7.01 -23.44 12.82
N SER A 198 -7.11 -22.26 12.22
CA SER A 198 -8.14 -22.02 11.22
C SER A 198 -7.69 -21.46 9.89
N PHE A 199 -6.47 -21.00 9.81
CA PHE A 199 -5.94 -20.39 8.60
C PHE A 199 -4.57 -20.95 8.31
N ASP A 200 -4.50 -22.01 7.54
CA ASP A 200 -3.32 -22.63 6.99
C ASP A 200 -2.19 -23.03 7.97
N ASP A 201 -1.91 -24.32 7.95
CA ASP A 201 -0.80 -24.98 8.66
C ASP A 201 0.56 -24.61 8.04
N HIS A 202 0.87 -23.34 7.85
CA HIS A 202 2.22 -22.97 7.47
C HIS A 202 3.05 -22.70 8.74
N PRO A 203 3.75 -23.70 9.25
CA PRO A 203 4.76 -23.47 10.27
C PRO A 203 5.84 -22.61 9.64
N LEU A 204 5.99 -21.40 10.16
CA LEU A 204 7.00 -20.46 9.69
C LEU A 204 8.40 -20.89 10.05
N VAL A 205 8.51 -21.39 11.25
CA VAL A 205 9.73 -21.87 11.84
C VAL A 205 9.40 -23.18 12.56
N PRO A 206 10.16 -24.25 12.36
CA PRO A 206 9.99 -25.45 13.17
C PRO A 206 10.07 -25.12 14.67
N GLY A 207 9.01 -25.47 15.41
CA GLY A 207 8.94 -25.19 16.83
C GLY A 207 8.40 -23.82 17.19
N ASP A 208 7.48 -23.29 16.40
CA ASP A 208 6.71 -22.07 16.70
C ASP A 208 6.31 -22.05 18.19
N PRO A 209 6.75 -21.04 18.95
CA PRO A 209 6.37 -20.95 20.35
C PRO A 209 4.87 -20.66 20.46
N GLU A 210 4.19 -21.39 21.30
CA GLU A 210 2.99 -20.86 21.89
C GLU A 210 3.42 -20.00 23.09
N PRO A 211 2.88 -18.85 23.23
CA PRO A 211 1.82 -18.12 22.56
C PRO A 211 2.26 -16.78 21.95
N TYR A 212 1.76 -16.48 20.79
CA TYR A 212 1.36 -15.16 20.29
C TYR A 212 2.42 -14.07 20.10
N ILE A 213 3.59 -14.10 20.74
CA ILE A 213 4.67 -13.15 20.47
C ILE A 213 5.42 -13.63 19.24
N SER A 214 5.43 -12.81 18.20
CA SER A 214 5.95 -13.16 16.88
C SER A 214 7.04 -12.19 16.44
N LEU A 215 8.06 -12.03 17.28
CA LEU A 215 9.23 -11.20 16.99
C LEU A 215 10.34 -12.07 16.41
N PRO A 216 10.52 -12.10 15.08
CA PRO A 216 11.53 -12.94 14.46
C PRO A 216 12.94 -12.44 14.79
N CYS A 217 13.86 -13.40 14.97
CA CYS A 217 15.24 -13.13 15.33
C CYS A 217 16.18 -14.03 14.53
N LEU A 218 17.19 -13.45 13.91
CA LEU A 218 18.23 -14.14 13.17
C LEU A 218 19.44 -14.40 14.10
N ASP A 219 19.84 -15.66 14.23
CA ASP A 219 21.12 -16.00 14.89
C ASP A 219 22.29 -15.71 13.95
N GLU A 220 23.16 -14.77 14.31
CA GLU A 220 24.27 -14.33 13.45
C GLU A 220 25.27 -15.43 13.13
N ARG A 221 25.46 -16.38 14.05
CA ARG A 221 26.44 -17.44 13.93
C ARG A 221 25.96 -18.59 13.03
N THR A 222 24.68 -18.92 13.09
CA THR A 222 24.10 -20.07 12.39
C THR A 222 23.28 -19.70 11.17
N GLY A 223 22.83 -18.44 11.08
CA GLY A 223 21.85 -17.98 10.10
C GLY A 223 20.45 -18.56 10.34
N ALA A 224 20.22 -19.19 11.50
CA ALA A 224 18.92 -19.77 11.82
C ALA A 224 17.93 -18.69 12.26
N LEU A 225 16.73 -18.75 11.73
CA LEU A 225 15.61 -17.95 12.19
C LEU A 225 14.94 -18.59 13.39
N SER A 226 14.59 -17.79 14.35
CA SER A 226 13.84 -18.14 15.55
C SER A 226 12.98 -16.97 15.99
N TYR A 227 12.24 -17.14 17.06
CA TYR A 227 11.55 -16.01 17.71
C TYR A 227 12.24 -15.62 19.01
N LEU A 228 11.97 -14.40 19.48
CA LEU A 228 12.34 -14.01 20.84
C LEU A 228 11.49 -14.83 21.81
N ASP A 229 12.15 -15.61 22.66
CA ASP A 229 11.53 -16.58 23.57
C ASP A 229 11.68 -16.21 25.04
N LYS A 230 12.50 -15.18 25.31
CA LYS A 230 12.75 -14.72 26.69
C LYS A 230 12.00 -13.43 26.98
N PRO A 231 11.24 -13.34 28.08
CA PRO A 231 10.50 -12.15 28.46
C PRO A 231 11.36 -10.87 28.46
N GLU A 232 12.54 -10.94 28.99
CA GLU A 232 13.47 -9.80 29.05
C GLU A 232 13.93 -9.29 27.70
N GLN A 233 13.97 -10.16 26.67
CA GLN A 233 14.31 -9.77 25.30
C GLN A 233 13.11 -9.08 24.64
N VAL A 234 11.91 -9.57 24.90
CA VAL A 234 10.66 -8.97 24.41
C VAL A 234 10.45 -7.60 25.06
N ASP A 235 10.64 -7.49 26.36
CA ASP A 235 10.54 -6.23 27.10
C ASP A 235 11.55 -5.20 26.56
N ALA A 236 12.79 -5.64 26.32
CA ALA A 236 13.83 -4.78 25.73
C ALA A 236 13.49 -4.32 24.31
N PHE A 237 12.90 -5.20 23.49
CA PHE A 237 12.42 -4.85 22.14
C PHE A 237 11.31 -3.80 22.20
N ILE A 238 10.31 -4.00 23.07
CA ILE A 238 9.20 -3.07 23.24
C ILE A 238 9.69 -1.72 23.76
N ALA A 239 10.60 -1.72 24.75
CA ALA A 239 11.19 -0.48 25.27
C ALA A 239 12.04 0.27 24.23
N ALA A 240 12.58 -0.42 23.23
CA ALA A 240 13.32 0.20 22.15
C ALA A 240 12.42 0.77 21.04
N LEU A 241 11.13 0.37 21.00
CA LEU A 241 10.11 0.96 20.11
C LEU A 241 9.56 2.29 20.61
N GLU A 242 9.66 2.58 21.94
CA GLU A 242 9.22 3.82 22.56
C GLU A 242 10.21 4.98 22.31
#